data_bc985347389db18c38acfa12390bc417
#
_entry.id   bc985347389db18c38acfa12390bc417
#
_cell.length_a   1.000
_cell.length_b   1.000
_cell.length_c   1.000
_cell.angle_alpha   90.00
_cell.angle_beta   90.00
_cell.angle_gamma   90.00
#
_symmetry.space_group_name_H-M   'P 1'
#
loop_
_entity.id
_entity.type
_entity.pdbx_description
1 polymer ?
#
loop_
_entity_poly.entity_id
_entity_poly.type
_entity_poly.pdbx_seq_one_letter_code
_entity_poly.pdbx_strand_id
1 'polypeptide(L)'
;ASDFDYLEYFIKKGHELGLEIHASLNVFCAGHNYFDRGMVYSGHPEWASMVYTPDKGIIPITEEKHKYGAMINPLNEEYRTHILNVLKEVVTKYPDLDGLMLDRVRYDGITADFSSLSREKFEEYIGKKVANFPEDIFRWTKNTDGKYITQPGKYFRKWLEWRTKNITDFMALARKEVKAANPDVSFGTYTGAWYPSYYEVGVNFASKEYDPGKDFSWATPEYKNYG
;
A
#
# COMPACT_ATOMS: atom_id res chain seq x y z
N ALA A 1 -15.08 1.51 -24.48
CA ALA A 1 -14.10 2.56 -24.16
C ALA A 1 -14.56 3.84 -24.85
N SER A 2 -14.31 5.00 -24.24
CA SER A 2 -14.55 6.30 -24.87
C SER A 2 -13.40 6.60 -25.84
N ASP A 3 -13.72 7.11 -27.03
CA ASP A 3 -12.70 7.60 -27.98
C ASP A 3 -12.11 8.97 -27.57
N PHE A 4 -12.57 9.49 -26.44
CA PHE A 4 -12.13 10.77 -25.89
C PHE A 4 -11.05 10.56 -24.83
N ASP A 5 -9.86 11.13 -25.07
CA ASP A 5 -8.74 11.09 -24.13
C ASP A 5 -8.88 12.24 -23.12
N TYR A 6 -9.42 11.91 -21.95
CA TYR A 6 -9.65 12.89 -20.88
C TYR A 6 -8.35 13.51 -20.37
N LEU A 7 -7.30 12.71 -20.21
CA LEU A 7 -6.07 13.20 -19.61
C LEU A 7 -5.37 14.17 -20.55
N GLU A 8 -5.25 13.85 -21.84
CA GLU A 8 -4.71 14.74 -22.84
C GLU A 8 -5.49 16.07 -22.89
N TYR A 9 -6.83 15.96 -22.87
CA TYR A 9 -7.70 17.15 -22.86
C TYR A 9 -7.46 18.03 -21.63
N PHE A 10 -7.38 17.43 -20.43
CA PHE A 10 -7.14 18.20 -19.20
C PHE A 10 -5.75 18.83 -19.16
N ILE A 11 -4.71 18.13 -19.62
CA ILE A 11 -3.37 18.70 -19.73
C ILE A 11 -3.40 19.95 -20.61
N LYS A 12 -3.91 19.82 -21.83
CA LYS A 12 -3.99 20.93 -22.78
C LYS A 12 -4.79 22.12 -22.23
N LYS A 13 -6.00 21.85 -21.71
CA LYS A 13 -6.88 22.92 -21.19
C LYS A 13 -6.37 23.53 -19.89
N GLY A 14 -5.76 22.74 -19.02
CA GLY A 14 -5.12 23.24 -17.81
C GLY A 14 -3.99 24.21 -18.13
N HIS A 15 -3.09 23.82 -19.03
CA HIS A 15 -1.98 24.67 -19.46
C HIS A 15 -2.46 25.97 -20.14
N GLU A 16 -3.51 25.94 -20.98
CA GLU A 16 -4.13 27.14 -21.53
C GLU A 16 -4.61 28.12 -20.44
N LEU A 17 -4.93 27.61 -19.25
CA LEU A 17 -5.37 28.41 -18.10
C LEU A 17 -4.25 28.66 -17.07
N GLY A 18 -3.02 28.28 -17.35
CA GLY A 18 -1.86 28.46 -16.46
C GLY A 18 -1.88 27.52 -15.24
N LEU A 19 -2.52 26.36 -15.34
CA LEU A 19 -2.60 25.36 -14.28
C LEU A 19 -1.63 24.21 -14.55
N GLU A 20 -1.05 23.67 -13.50
CA GLU A 20 -0.36 22.37 -13.54
C GLU A 20 -1.37 21.22 -13.43
N ILE A 21 -1.19 20.16 -14.21
CA ILE A 21 -2.06 18.99 -14.21
C ILE A 21 -1.28 17.78 -13.68
N HIS A 22 -1.79 17.22 -12.58
CA HIS A 22 -1.22 16.04 -11.95
C HIS A 22 -2.18 14.86 -12.07
N ALA A 23 -1.72 13.75 -12.65
CA ALA A 23 -2.46 12.51 -12.67
C ALA A 23 -2.28 11.76 -11.34
N SER A 24 -3.36 11.17 -10.81
CA SER A 24 -3.31 10.31 -9.64
C SER A 24 -3.69 8.87 -10.00
N LEU A 25 -2.89 7.90 -9.56
CA LEU A 25 -3.06 6.48 -9.84
C LEU A 25 -3.10 5.66 -8.56
N ASN A 26 -4.11 4.81 -8.42
CA ASN A 26 -4.12 3.77 -7.38
C ASN A 26 -3.06 2.71 -7.72
N VAL A 27 -2.14 2.45 -6.79
CA VAL A 27 -1.03 1.52 -7.01
C VAL A 27 -1.37 0.12 -6.51
N PHE A 28 -1.56 -0.09 -5.22
CA PHE A 28 -1.83 -1.42 -4.66
C PHE A 28 -3.32 -1.67 -4.40
N CYS A 29 -4.18 -1.25 -5.34
CA CYS A 29 -5.60 -1.54 -5.30
C CYS A 29 -6.09 -1.84 -6.73
N ALA A 30 -6.43 -3.09 -7.00
CA ALA A 30 -6.82 -3.56 -8.34
C ALA A 30 -8.21 -4.21 -8.35
N GLY A 31 -9.09 -3.78 -7.47
CA GLY A 31 -10.47 -4.23 -7.44
C GLY A 31 -11.34 -3.46 -6.46
N HIS A 32 -12.63 -3.70 -6.55
CA HIS A 32 -13.68 -3.08 -5.73
C HIS A 32 -14.59 -4.15 -5.15
N ASN A 33 -14.52 -4.38 -3.84
CA ASN A 33 -15.18 -5.50 -3.16
C ASN A 33 -16.72 -5.42 -3.12
N TYR A 34 -17.29 -4.20 -3.17
CA TYR A 34 -18.77 -4.06 -3.17
C TYR A 34 -19.39 -4.46 -4.51
N PHE A 35 -18.63 -4.39 -5.60
CA PHE A 35 -19.12 -4.68 -6.93
C PHE A 35 -18.50 -5.94 -7.54
N ASP A 36 -17.61 -6.61 -6.83
CA ASP A 36 -16.87 -7.79 -7.30
C ASP A 36 -16.22 -7.55 -8.68
N ARG A 37 -15.59 -6.38 -8.84
CA ARG A 37 -14.98 -5.93 -10.09
C ARG A 37 -13.50 -5.62 -9.92
N GLY A 38 -12.77 -5.73 -11.02
CA GLY A 38 -11.35 -5.45 -11.12
C GLY A 38 -10.52 -6.70 -11.36
N MET A 39 -9.21 -6.52 -11.51
CA MET A 39 -8.29 -7.57 -11.96
C MET A 39 -8.29 -8.78 -11.01
N VAL A 40 -8.39 -8.57 -9.71
CA VAL A 40 -8.46 -9.65 -8.71
C VAL A 40 -9.76 -10.46 -8.76
N TYR A 41 -10.77 -10.00 -9.48
CA TYR A 41 -12.03 -10.72 -9.66
C TYR A 41 -12.16 -11.36 -11.05
N SER A 42 -11.45 -10.85 -12.06
CA SER A 42 -11.65 -11.23 -13.45
C SER A 42 -10.44 -11.88 -14.14
N GLY A 43 -9.32 -12.05 -13.45
CA GLY A 43 -8.15 -12.63 -14.10
C GLY A 43 -6.99 -12.97 -13.17
N HIS A 44 -6.85 -12.26 -12.06
CA HIS A 44 -5.69 -12.37 -11.19
C HIS A 44 -6.05 -12.44 -9.69
N PRO A 45 -6.83 -13.45 -9.26
CA PRO A 45 -7.19 -13.59 -7.84
C PRO A 45 -5.96 -13.78 -6.94
N GLU A 46 -4.89 -14.36 -7.46
CA GLU A 46 -3.61 -14.59 -6.77
C GLU A 46 -2.85 -13.29 -6.41
N TRP A 47 -3.23 -12.16 -7.00
CA TRP A 47 -2.65 -10.86 -6.64
C TRP A 47 -3.26 -10.26 -5.37
N ALA A 48 -4.48 -10.72 -5.01
CA ALA A 48 -5.19 -10.19 -3.85
C ALA A 48 -4.39 -10.36 -2.56
N SER A 49 -4.40 -9.31 -1.74
CA SER A 49 -3.80 -9.37 -0.41
C SER A 49 -4.53 -10.38 0.47
N MET A 50 -3.79 -11.10 1.31
CA MET A 50 -4.33 -12.02 2.31
C MET A 50 -4.44 -11.31 3.66
N VAL A 51 -5.62 -11.31 4.25
CA VAL A 51 -5.89 -10.64 5.53
C VAL A 51 -6.08 -11.64 6.65
N TYR A 52 -5.46 -11.36 7.80
CA TYR A 52 -5.62 -12.16 9.00
C TYR A 52 -6.76 -11.61 9.85
N THR A 53 -7.84 -12.39 9.96
CA THR A 53 -9.08 -12.03 10.65
C THR A 53 -9.26 -12.84 11.94
N PRO A 54 -9.99 -12.33 12.94
CA PRO A 54 -10.18 -13.04 14.21
C PRO A 54 -11.07 -14.28 14.09
N ASP A 55 -12.02 -14.27 13.14
CA ASP A 55 -13.05 -15.31 13.07
C ASP A 55 -12.79 -16.34 11.96
N LYS A 56 -12.12 -15.93 10.87
CA LYS A 56 -11.91 -16.79 9.70
C LYS A 56 -10.44 -17.17 9.47
N GLY A 57 -9.50 -16.65 10.30
CA GLY A 57 -8.07 -16.82 10.05
C GLY A 57 -7.59 -15.99 8.86
N ILE A 58 -6.69 -16.54 8.03
CA ILE A 58 -6.14 -15.86 6.86
C ILE A 58 -7.02 -16.13 5.66
N ILE A 59 -7.60 -15.08 5.09
CA ILE A 59 -8.50 -15.13 3.93
C ILE A 59 -8.10 -14.07 2.88
N PRO A 60 -8.51 -14.24 1.60
CA PRO A 60 -8.35 -13.18 0.61
C PRO A 60 -9.14 -11.93 1.01
N ILE A 61 -8.57 -10.75 0.75
CA ILE A 61 -9.24 -9.48 1.03
C ILE A 61 -10.57 -9.33 0.26
N THR A 62 -10.74 -10.05 -0.84
CA THR A 62 -11.97 -10.08 -1.64
C THR A 62 -13.17 -10.69 -0.88
N GLU A 63 -12.92 -11.44 0.21
CA GLU A 63 -13.97 -11.95 1.10
C GLU A 63 -14.37 -10.96 2.21
N GLU A 64 -13.62 -9.89 2.40
CA GLU A 64 -13.87 -8.85 3.39
C GLU A 64 -14.75 -7.73 2.79
N LYS A 65 -16.05 -7.99 2.65
CA LYS A 65 -16.99 -7.09 1.95
C LYS A 65 -17.19 -5.73 2.60
N HIS A 66 -16.80 -5.54 3.86
CA HIS A 66 -16.82 -4.22 4.51
C HIS A 66 -15.66 -3.31 4.04
N LYS A 67 -14.63 -3.87 3.42
CA LYS A 67 -13.53 -3.14 2.79
C LYS A 67 -13.87 -2.90 1.32
N TYR A 68 -13.99 -1.65 0.91
CA TYR A 68 -14.38 -1.35 -0.47
C TYR A 68 -13.29 -1.67 -1.50
N GLY A 69 -12.03 -1.49 -1.14
CA GLY A 69 -10.89 -1.70 -2.05
C GLY A 69 -10.29 -3.10 -1.93
N ALA A 70 -10.21 -3.82 -3.03
CA ALA A 70 -9.44 -5.05 -3.10
C ALA A 70 -7.96 -4.73 -3.28
N MET A 71 -7.25 -4.64 -2.16
CA MET A 71 -5.82 -4.33 -2.13
C MET A 71 -5.01 -5.53 -2.62
N ILE A 72 -3.85 -5.21 -3.18
CA ILE A 72 -2.87 -6.16 -3.72
C ILE A 72 -1.77 -6.39 -2.69
N ASN A 73 -1.19 -7.59 -2.69
CA ASN A 73 0.04 -7.83 -1.96
C ASN A 73 1.19 -7.02 -2.60
N PRO A 74 1.80 -6.05 -1.88
CA PRO A 74 2.88 -5.23 -2.42
C PRO A 74 4.15 -6.01 -2.81
N LEU A 75 4.24 -7.28 -2.45
CA LEU A 75 5.36 -8.18 -2.79
C LEU A 75 5.10 -9.03 -4.04
N ASN A 76 3.89 -9.01 -4.59
CA ASN A 76 3.61 -9.77 -5.81
C ASN A 76 4.39 -9.17 -6.98
N GLU A 77 5.39 -9.90 -7.48
CA GLU A 77 6.33 -9.42 -8.50
C GLU A 77 5.68 -9.21 -9.86
N GLU A 78 4.71 -10.05 -10.22
CA GLU A 78 3.96 -9.92 -11.47
C GLU A 78 3.16 -8.62 -11.45
N TYR A 79 2.41 -8.38 -10.37
CA TYR A 79 1.68 -7.12 -10.20
C TYR A 79 2.60 -5.90 -10.13
N ARG A 80 3.74 -5.98 -9.43
CA ARG A 80 4.73 -4.89 -9.39
C ARG A 80 5.23 -4.54 -10.79
N THR A 81 5.52 -5.54 -11.60
CA THR A 81 5.93 -5.35 -13.00
C THR A 81 4.81 -4.69 -13.80
N HIS A 82 3.58 -5.16 -13.66
CA HIS A 82 2.41 -4.59 -14.31
C HIS A 82 2.24 -3.11 -13.97
N ILE A 83 2.18 -2.77 -12.67
CA ILE A 83 1.94 -1.38 -12.26
C ILE A 83 3.09 -0.43 -12.64
N LEU A 84 4.34 -0.88 -12.57
CA LEU A 84 5.49 -0.09 -13.03
C LEU A 84 5.39 0.21 -14.54
N ASN A 85 4.95 -0.75 -15.35
CA ASN A 85 4.71 -0.52 -16.78
C ASN A 85 3.59 0.49 -17.01
N VAL A 86 2.51 0.43 -16.24
CA VAL A 86 1.42 1.42 -16.30
C VAL A 86 1.93 2.83 -15.97
N LEU A 87 2.73 2.97 -14.89
CA LEU A 87 3.29 4.26 -14.51
C LEU A 87 4.18 4.84 -15.63
N LYS A 88 5.02 4.01 -16.24
CA LYS A 88 5.88 4.40 -17.38
C LYS A 88 5.05 4.76 -18.60
N GLU A 89 4.03 3.97 -18.92
CA GLU A 89 3.13 4.24 -20.05
C GLU A 89 2.48 5.64 -19.92
N VAL A 90 1.96 5.96 -18.74
CA VAL A 90 1.31 7.26 -18.49
C VAL A 90 2.27 8.41 -18.78
N VAL A 91 3.47 8.42 -18.21
CA VAL A 91 4.41 9.54 -18.36
C VAL A 91 5.09 9.57 -19.73
N THR A 92 5.09 8.48 -20.47
CA THR A 92 5.59 8.40 -21.84
C THR A 92 4.54 8.87 -22.83
N LYS A 93 3.29 8.47 -22.61
CA LYS A 93 2.16 8.87 -23.50
C LYS A 93 1.79 10.34 -23.32
N TYR A 94 1.95 10.87 -22.11
CA TYR A 94 1.62 12.27 -21.79
C TYR A 94 2.89 13.01 -21.31
N PRO A 95 3.80 13.37 -22.24
CA PRO A 95 5.07 14.00 -21.87
C PRO A 95 4.92 15.37 -21.22
N ASP A 96 3.82 16.06 -21.49
CA ASP A 96 3.49 17.38 -20.93
C ASP A 96 2.75 17.29 -19.56
N LEU A 97 2.60 16.09 -18.99
CA LEU A 97 2.02 15.93 -17.66
C LEU A 97 2.96 16.52 -16.60
N ASP A 98 2.46 17.46 -15.78
CA ASP A 98 3.28 18.14 -14.77
C ASP A 98 3.60 17.26 -13.56
N GLY A 99 2.71 16.35 -13.18
CA GLY A 99 2.94 15.48 -12.03
C GLY A 99 2.24 14.13 -12.09
N LEU A 100 2.89 13.13 -11.51
CA LEU A 100 2.34 11.80 -11.27
C LEU A 100 2.30 11.52 -9.76
N MET A 101 1.08 11.45 -9.21
CA MET A 101 0.82 11.21 -7.80
C MET A 101 0.34 9.77 -7.59
N LEU A 102 1.02 9.03 -6.73
CA LEU A 102 0.64 7.66 -6.42
C LEU A 102 -0.31 7.63 -5.23
N ASP A 103 -1.49 7.02 -5.38
CA ASP A 103 -2.39 6.72 -4.27
C ASP A 103 -2.28 5.24 -3.90
N ARG A 104 -2.60 4.92 -2.65
CA ARG A 104 -2.62 3.56 -2.09
C ARG A 104 -1.32 2.80 -2.24
N VAL A 105 -0.18 3.48 -2.17
CA VAL A 105 1.14 2.84 -2.07
C VAL A 105 1.36 2.39 -0.64
N ARG A 106 0.61 1.38 -0.23
CA ARG A 106 0.56 0.90 1.15
C ARG A 106 -0.14 -0.44 1.25
N TYR A 107 0.00 -1.10 2.39
CA TYR A 107 -0.85 -2.23 2.76
C TYR A 107 -2.28 -1.78 3.10
N ASP A 108 -3.22 -2.70 3.15
CA ASP A 108 -4.62 -2.41 3.52
C ASP A 108 -4.74 -1.94 4.98
N GLY A 109 -4.03 -2.59 5.88
CA GLY A 109 -4.02 -2.32 7.31
C GLY A 109 -3.04 -3.21 8.04
N ILE A 110 -3.11 -3.22 9.37
CA ILE A 110 -2.27 -4.07 10.21
C ILE A 110 -2.50 -5.58 9.94
N THR A 111 -3.68 -5.91 9.46
CA THR A 111 -4.11 -7.27 9.14
C THR A 111 -3.60 -7.82 7.81
N ALA A 112 -2.87 -7.03 7.00
CA ALA A 112 -2.36 -7.41 5.69
C ALA A 112 -0.84 -7.14 5.58
N ASP A 113 -0.09 -7.86 4.75
CA ASP A 113 -0.45 -9.06 4.02
C ASP A 113 0.10 -10.30 4.75
N PHE A 114 -0.72 -11.32 4.93
CA PHE A 114 -0.37 -12.57 5.63
C PHE A 114 -0.34 -13.78 4.69
N SER A 115 -0.06 -13.58 3.40
CA SER A 115 0.15 -14.67 2.44
C SER A 115 1.39 -15.51 2.75
N SER A 116 1.47 -16.69 2.13
CA SER A 116 2.67 -17.52 2.16
C SER A 116 3.90 -16.79 1.60
N LEU A 117 3.72 -15.99 0.55
CA LEU A 117 4.78 -15.14 -0.02
C LEU A 117 5.31 -14.14 1.02
N SER A 118 4.42 -13.43 1.71
CA SER A 118 4.81 -12.48 2.76
C SER A 118 5.51 -13.17 3.93
N ARG A 119 5.06 -14.36 4.32
CA ARG A 119 5.75 -15.18 5.34
C ARG A 119 7.16 -15.53 4.90
N GLU A 120 7.32 -16.07 3.69
CA GLU A 120 8.61 -16.47 3.14
C GLU A 120 9.59 -15.29 3.08
N LYS A 121 9.18 -14.16 2.51
CA LYS A 121 10.01 -12.96 2.38
C LYS A 121 10.36 -12.33 3.73
N PHE A 122 9.47 -12.41 4.71
CA PHE A 122 9.78 -11.98 6.06
C PHE A 122 10.76 -12.91 6.76
N GLU A 123 10.62 -14.23 6.62
CA GLU A 123 11.56 -15.22 7.14
C GLU A 123 12.97 -15.04 6.54
N GLU A 124 13.06 -14.74 5.24
CA GLU A 124 14.31 -14.35 4.57
C GLU A 124 14.91 -13.07 5.21
N TYR A 125 14.09 -12.05 5.41
CA TYR A 125 14.52 -10.78 6.00
C TYR A 125 15.09 -10.93 7.41
N ILE A 126 14.47 -11.75 8.26
CA ILE A 126 14.93 -11.98 9.65
C ILE A 126 15.95 -13.11 9.78
N GLY A 127 16.25 -13.84 8.69
CA GLY A 127 17.22 -14.93 8.65
C GLY A 127 16.81 -16.20 9.44
N LYS A 128 15.52 -16.41 9.67
CA LYS A 128 15.01 -17.57 10.42
C LYS A 128 13.53 -17.84 10.16
N LYS A 129 13.10 -19.08 10.43
CA LYS A 129 11.70 -19.48 10.33
C LYS A 129 10.84 -18.93 11.47
N VAL A 130 9.60 -18.56 11.16
CA VAL A 130 8.57 -18.17 12.12
C VAL A 130 7.76 -19.41 12.48
N ALA A 131 7.96 -19.91 13.71
CA ALA A 131 7.38 -21.20 14.13
C ALA A 131 5.85 -21.16 14.19
N ASN A 132 5.30 -20.10 14.76
CA ASN A 132 3.84 -19.91 14.89
C ASN A 132 3.43 -18.68 14.10
N PHE A 133 3.19 -18.86 12.82
CA PHE A 133 2.69 -17.79 11.96
C PHE A 133 1.17 -17.95 11.76
N PRO A 134 0.35 -16.91 11.95
CA PRO A 134 0.71 -15.48 12.13
C PRO A 134 0.89 -15.02 13.60
N GLU A 135 0.67 -15.86 14.60
CA GLU A 135 0.60 -15.48 16.02
C GLU A 135 1.91 -14.92 16.57
N ASP A 136 3.06 -15.34 16.04
CA ASP A 136 4.36 -14.75 16.38
C ASP A 136 4.52 -13.30 15.86
N ILE A 137 3.66 -12.87 14.93
CA ILE A 137 3.55 -11.48 14.49
C ILE A 137 2.57 -10.74 15.41
N PHE A 138 1.31 -11.14 15.41
CA PHE A 138 0.31 -10.72 16.40
C PHE A 138 -0.79 -11.77 16.51
N ARG A 139 -1.52 -11.72 17.62
CA ARG A 139 -2.71 -12.53 17.83
C ARG A 139 -3.93 -11.67 18.11
N TRP A 140 -5.09 -12.18 17.81
CA TRP A 140 -6.34 -11.56 18.18
C TRP A 140 -6.68 -11.87 19.64
N THR A 141 -7.05 -10.84 20.38
CA THR A 141 -7.60 -10.94 21.75
C THR A 141 -8.85 -10.09 21.86
N LYS A 142 -9.64 -10.28 22.91
CA LYS A 142 -10.77 -9.39 23.18
C LYS A 142 -10.41 -8.46 24.33
N ASN A 143 -10.77 -7.19 24.17
CA ASN A 143 -10.70 -6.21 25.25
C ASN A 143 -11.87 -6.38 26.23
N THR A 144 -11.95 -5.53 27.25
CA THR A 144 -13.01 -5.55 28.27
C THR A 144 -14.41 -5.36 27.71
N ASP A 145 -14.55 -4.70 26.55
CA ASP A 145 -15.82 -4.48 25.86
C ASP A 145 -16.18 -5.62 24.89
N GLY A 146 -15.36 -6.69 24.85
CA GLY A 146 -15.55 -7.84 23.97
C GLY A 146 -15.14 -7.58 22.52
N LYS A 147 -14.55 -6.42 22.19
CA LYS A 147 -14.07 -6.08 20.84
C LYS A 147 -12.70 -6.74 20.60
N TYR A 148 -12.53 -7.26 19.40
CA TYR A 148 -11.23 -7.78 18.98
C TYR A 148 -10.20 -6.65 18.86
N ILE A 149 -9.03 -6.92 19.44
CA ILE A 149 -7.83 -6.09 19.36
C ILE A 149 -6.63 -6.96 19.01
N THR A 150 -5.59 -6.36 18.43
CA THR A 150 -4.32 -7.03 18.15
C THR A 150 -3.45 -7.02 19.39
N GLN A 151 -2.86 -8.18 19.73
CA GLN A 151 -1.82 -8.30 20.73
C GLN A 151 -0.49 -8.61 20.03
N PRO A 152 0.52 -7.74 20.13
CA PRO A 152 1.82 -7.94 19.51
C PRO A 152 2.47 -9.26 19.88
N GLY A 153 2.99 -9.98 18.89
CA GLY A 153 3.84 -11.14 19.05
C GLY A 153 5.32 -10.77 19.09
N LYS A 154 6.19 -11.78 19.23
CA LYS A 154 7.65 -11.55 19.38
C LYS A 154 8.33 -10.90 18.18
N TYR A 155 7.72 -10.99 16.98
CA TYR A 155 8.25 -10.38 15.76
C TYR A 155 7.47 -9.16 15.28
N PHE A 156 6.50 -8.68 16.03
CA PHE A 156 5.61 -7.60 15.60
C PHE A 156 6.38 -6.36 15.07
N ARG A 157 7.33 -5.85 15.87
CA ARG A 157 8.13 -4.67 15.46
C ARG A 157 8.96 -4.93 14.21
N LYS A 158 9.56 -6.12 14.09
CA LYS A 158 10.32 -6.49 12.89
C LYS A 158 9.43 -6.63 11.65
N TRP A 159 8.20 -7.08 11.84
CA TRP A 159 7.20 -7.13 10.80
C TRP A 159 6.81 -5.73 10.30
N LEU A 160 6.58 -4.78 11.21
CA LEU A 160 6.28 -3.38 10.86
C LEU A 160 7.45 -2.74 10.10
N GLU A 161 8.68 -2.89 10.60
CA GLU A 161 9.90 -2.41 9.96
C GLU A 161 10.06 -2.97 8.53
N TRP A 162 9.89 -4.28 8.39
CA TRP A 162 9.98 -4.95 7.09
C TRP A 162 8.90 -4.49 6.10
N ARG A 163 7.66 -4.35 6.54
CA ARG A 163 6.57 -3.84 5.70
C ARG A 163 6.88 -2.43 5.18
N THR A 164 7.34 -1.55 6.05
CA THR A 164 7.72 -0.18 5.67
C THR A 164 8.87 -0.18 4.66
N LYS A 165 9.88 -1.05 4.86
CA LYS A 165 10.96 -1.23 3.91
C LYS A 165 10.45 -1.63 2.51
N ASN A 166 9.51 -2.57 2.42
CA ASN A 166 8.95 -3.02 1.16
C ASN A 166 8.28 -1.88 0.38
N ILE A 167 7.54 -1.00 1.07
CA ILE A 167 6.91 0.16 0.44
C ILE A 167 7.96 1.20 0.03
N THR A 168 8.96 1.46 0.88
CA THR A 168 10.09 2.36 0.58
C THR A 168 10.86 1.90 -0.67
N ASP A 169 11.19 0.61 -0.74
CA ASP A 169 11.90 0.02 -1.88
C ASP A 169 11.07 0.14 -3.18
N PHE A 170 9.76 -0.10 -3.09
CA PHE A 170 8.88 0.08 -4.25
C PHE A 170 8.82 1.55 -4.70
N MET A 171 8.67 2.49 -3.77
CA MET A 171 8.63 3.93 -4.09
C MET A 171 9.93 4.40 -4.75
N ALA A 172 11.08 3.93 -4.26
CA ALA A 172 12.38 4.25 -4.86
C ALA A 172 12.47 3.71 -6.30
N LEU A 173 12.03 2.47 -6.53
CA LEU A 173 12.01 1.85 -7.85
C LEU A 173 11.03 2.58 -8.79
N ALA A 174 9.81 2.85 -8.35
CA ALA A 174 8.79 3.56 -9.15
C ALA A 174 9.29 4.95 -9.55
N ARG A 175 9.89 5.70 -8.61
CA ARG A 175 10.50 7.00 -8.91
C ARG A 175 11.61 6.89 -9.96
N LYS A 176 12.48 5.90 -9.83
CA LYS A 176 13.57 5.66 -10.80
C LYS A 176 13.02 5.40 -12.19
N GLU A 177 12.05 4.51 -12.33
CA GLU A 177 11.45 4.13 -13.61
C GLU A 177 10.68 5.30 -14.25
N VAL A 178 9.88 6.03 -13.46
CA VAL A 178 9.12 7.20 -13.92
C VAL A 178 10.07 8.31 -14.38
N LYS A 179 11.07 8.67 -13.58
CA LYS A 179 12.03 9.71 -13.91
C LYS A 179 12.96 9.35 -15.09
N ALA A 180 13.20 8.07 -15.32
CA ALA A 180 13.92 7.61 -16.51
C ALA A 180 13.08 7.76 -17.79
N ALA A 181 11.74 7.62 -17.70
CA ALA A 181 10.82 7.77 -18.82
C ALA A 181 10.45 9.25 -19.08
N ASN A 182 10.27 10.04 -18.02
CA ASN A 182 10.02 11.48 -18.10
C ASN A 182 10.76 12.19 -16.94
N PRO A 183 11.92 12.81 -17.19
CA PRO A 183 12.72 13.46 -16.14
C PRO A 183 12.06 14.68 -15.52
N ASP A 184 11.17 15.36 -16.26
CA ASP A 184 10.58 16.64 -15.86
C ASP A 184 9.32 16.46 -14.99
N VAL A 185 8.59 15.33 -15.13
CA VAL A 185 7.36 15.09 -14.37
C VAL A 185 7.60 15.10 -12.86
N SER A 186 6.85 15.86 -12.10
CA SER A 186 6.84 15.78 -10.62
C SER A 186 6.35 14.41 -10.17
N PHE A 187 7.04 13.81 -9.19
CA PHE A 187 6.68 12.49 -8.68
C PHE A 187 6.42 12.54 -7.19
N GLY A 188 5.25 12.11 -6.78
CA GLY A 188 4.83 12.17 -5.38
C GLY A 188 3.83 11.08 -5.00
N THR A 189 3.31 11.20 -3.79
CA THR A 189 2.27 10.30 -3.29
C THR A 189 1.17 11.09 -2.58
N TYR A 190 -0.06 10.61 -2.72
CA TYR A 190 -1.17 11.11 -1.92
C TYR A 190 -1.07 10.54 -0.50
N THR A 191 -1.02 11.43 0.49
CA THR A 191 -0.88 11.06 1.91
C THR A 191 -1.98 11.67 2.74
N GLY A 192 -2.54 10.90 3.67
CA GLY A 192 -3.46 11.41 4.66
C GLY A 192 -2.74 11.95 5.90
N ALA A 193 -3.37 12.85 6.64
CA ALA A 193 -2.84 13.44 7.87
C ALA A 193 -3.06 12.54 9.12
N TRP A 194 -2.97 11.23 8.96
CA TRP A 194 -3.18 10.24 10.02
C TRP A 194 -1.85 9.57 10.44
N TYR A 195 -0.81 10.38 10.65
CA TYR A 195 0.56 9.93 10.94
C TYR A 195 0.68 8.93 12.09
N PRO A 196 -0.13 9.00 13.19
CA PRO A 196 0.01 8.05 14.29
C PRO A 196 -0.38 6.61 13.93
N SER A 197 -1.12 6.40 12.83
CA SER A 197 -1.52 5.09 12.34
C SER A 197 -0.81 4.65 11.05
N TYR A 198 0.20 5.38 10.59
CA TYR A 198 1.00 5.00 9.41
C TYR A 198 1.61 3.60 9.52
N TYR A 199 2.04 3.19 10.72
CA TYR A 199 2.58 1.87 10.96
C TYR A 199 1.62 0.73 10.56
N GLU A 200 0.30 0.94 10.71
CA GLU A 200 -0.71 -0.05 10.36
C GLU A 200 -0.73 -0.40 8.88
N VAL A 201 -0.34 0.54 8.04
CA VAL A 201 -0.34 0.36 6.59
C VAL A 201 1.06 0.28 5.98
N GLY A 202 2.10 0.20 6.82
CA GLY A 202 3.48 0.01 6.39
C GLY A 202 4.06 1.21 5.65
N VAL A 203 3.75 2.43 6.07
CA VAL A 203 4.32 3.65 5.50
C VAL A 203 4.81 4.59 6.60
N ASN A 204 5.67 5.53 6.22
CA ASN A 204 6.01 6.69 7.01
C ASN A 204 6.32 7.86 6.08
N PHE A 205 5.34 8.70 5.82
CA PHE A 205 5.48 9.91 5.00
C PHE A 205 5.80 11.17 5.82
N ALA A 206 5.93 11.03 7.15
CA ALA A 206 6.31 12.14 8.02
C ALA A 206 7.85 12.21 8.15
N SER A 207 8.38 11.86 9.30
CA SER A 207 9.83 11.83 9.56
C SER A 207 10.18 10.60 10.38
N LYS A 208 11.37 10.05 10.17
CA LYS A 208 11.91 8.98 11.02
C LYS A 208 12.07 9.39 12.47
N GLU A 209 12.22 10.69 12.70
CA GLU A 209 12.41 11.27 14.03
C GLU A 209 11.10 11.71 14.69
N TYR A 210 9.99 11.71 13.93
CA TYR A 210 8.69 12.06 14.46
C TYR A 210 8.21 11.00 15.45
N ASP A 211 7.86 11.43 16.65
CA ASP A 211 7.33 10.58 17.72
C ASP A 211 5.90 11.01 18.04
N PRO A 212 4.89 10.30 17.52
CA PRO A 212 3.50 10.64 17.78
C PRO A 212 3.11 10.56 19.26
N GLY A 213 3.86 9.83 20.08
CA GLY A 213 3.63 9.78 21.54
C GLY A 213 3.85 11.10 22.26
N LYS A 214 4.56 12.06 21.62
CA LYS A 214 4.73 13.42 22.15
C LYS A 214 3.50 14.29 21.93
N ASP A 215 2.79 14.06 20.82
CA ASP A 215 1.67 14.90 20.39
C ASP A 215 0.32 14.27 20.75
N PHE A 216 0.26 12.94 20.85
CA PHE A 216 -0.96 12.18 21.05
C PHE A 216 -0.81 11.22 22.24
N SER A 217 -1.52 11.48 23.33
CA SER A 217 -1.46 10.66 24.56
C SER A 217 -1.92 9.20 24.36
N TRP A 218 -2.67 8.92 23.32
CA TRP A 218 -3.16 7.58 22.99
C TRP A 218 -2.18 6.78 22.12
N ALA A 219 -1.12 7.40 21.60
CA ALA A 219 -0.11 6.71 20.80
C ALA A 219 0.73 5.76 21.66
N THR A 220 1.04 4.60 21.12
CA THR A 220 1.83 3.55 21.77
C THR A 220 3.25 3.48 21.18
N PRO A 221 4.18 2.73 21.79
CA PRO A 221 5.51 2.51 21.22
C PRO A 221 5.51 1.88 19.80
N GLU A 222 4.45 1.18 19.43
CA GLU A 222 4.26 0.60 18.10
C GLU A 222 4.05 1.66 17.02
N TYR A 223 3.61 2.86 17.38
CA TYR A 223 3.39 3.98 16.46
C TYR A 223 4.67 4.69 16.02
N LYS A 224 5.83 4.26 16.51
CA LYS A 224 7.10 4.84 16.09
C LYS A 224 7.34 4.63 14.61
N ASN A 225 8.01 5.60 14.04
CA ASN A 225 8.32 5.63 12.62
C ASN A 225 9.30 4.52 12.23
N TYR A 226 8.90 3.74 11.24
CA TYR A 226 9.71 2.77 10.55
C TYR A 226 9.88 3.24 9.10
N GLY A 227 11.03 3.38 8.61
CA GLY A 227 11.25 3.75 7.22
C GLY A 227 11.79 5.12 6.92
#